data_5530d46824fc8a2ad58172c3708dfe80
#
_entry.id   5530d46824fc8a2ad58172c3708dfe80
#
_cell.length_a   1.000
_cell.length_b   1.000
_cell.length_c   1.000
_cell.angle_alpha   90.00
_cell.angle_beta   90.00
_cell.angle_gamma   90.00
#
_symmetry.space_group_name_H-M   'P 1'
#
loop_
_entity.id
_entity.type
_entity.pdbx_description
1 polymer ?
#
loop_
_entity_poly.entity_id
_entity_poly.type
_entity_poly.pdbx_seq_one_letter_code
_entity_poly.pdbx_strand_id
1 'polypeptide(L)'
;GTAAVLIPVVIGIAAKSGYKRSRLLMPLVFAAAMGGNLSLIGAPGNLIAQSALKNINLSFGFFEYAIVGLPILIAGIIFYATIGFKILPNKEAPADDDSVFDQQQDFSNIPKWKQILSLVILVLTLLGMIFEEQTGIKLCIAGCLGALALIVTGVISEKEALKAIDLKTIFLFGGTLSLAAALEKTGA
;
A
#
# COMPACT_ATOMS: atom_id res chain seq x y z
N GLY A 1 -5.37 0.95 2.29
CA GLY A 1 -3.99 0.60 1.98
C GLY A 1 -3.23 0.11 3.20
N THR A 2 -1.92 0.02 3.09
CA THR A 2 -1.00 -0.57 4.10
C THR A 2 -1.17 0.03 5.49
N ALA A 3 -1.40 1.34 5.61
CA ALA A 3 -1.67 1.99 6.87
C ALA A 3 -2.88 1.39 7.59
N ALA A 4 -3.98 1.13 6.87
CA ALA A 4 -5.21 0.61 7.47
C ALA A 4 -5.00 -0.77 8.11
N VAL A 5 -4.18 -1.63 7.51
CA VAL A 5 -3.86 -2.96 8.06
C VAL A 5 -3.03 -2.87 9.34
N LEU A 6 -2.19 -1.84 9.48
CA LEU A 6 -1.31 -1.66 10.63
C LEU A 6 -1.97 -0.85 11.77
N ILE A 7 -3.09 -0.17 11.53
CA ILE A 7 -3.80 0.60 12.55
C ILE A 7 -4.12 -0.24 13.80
N PRO A 8 -4.70 -1.44 13.71
CA PRO A 8 -5.00 -2.26 14.90
C PRO A 8 -3.76 -2.61 15.71
N VAL A 9 -2.65 -2.90 15.02
CA VAL A 9 -1.37 -3.23 15.67
C VAL A 9 -0.86 -2.01 16.45
N VAL A 10 -0.90 -0.83 15.84
CA VAL A 10 -0.45 0.42 16.47
C VAL A 10 -1.34 0.81 17.64
N ILE A 11 -2.66 0.60 17.54
CA ILE A 11 -3.59 0.82 18.66
C ILE A 11 -3.26 -0.14 19.84
N GLY A 12 -2.98 -1.41 19.53
CA GLY A 12 -2.55 -2.36 20.55
C GLY A 12 -1.24 -1.98 21.24
N ILE A 13 -0.28 -1.43 20.50
CA ILE A 13 0.97 -0.90 21.04
C ILE A 13 0.70 0.34 21.90
N ALA A 14 -0.15 1.26 21.47
CA ALA A 14 -0.54 2.45 22.21
C ALA A 14 -1.15 2.08 23.59
N ALA A 15 -2.07 1.12 23.58
CA ALA A 15 -2.72 0.64 24.80
C ALA A 15 -1.73 0.03 25.83
N LYS A 16 -0.69 -0.67 25.33
CA LYS A 16 0.33 -1.30 26.20
C LYS A 16 1.43 -0.34 26.67
N SER A 17 1.75 0.65 25.84
CA SER A 17 2.87 1.58 26.10
C SER A 17 2.46 2.86 26.83
N GLY A 18 1.15 3.09 27.03
CA GLY A 18 0.63 4.31 27.64
C GLY A 18 0.73 5.57 26.75
N TYR A 19 1.14 5.43 25.49
CA TYR A 19 1.13 6.52 24.53
C TYR A 19 -0.25 6.75 23.94
N LYS A 20 -0.60 8.02 23.69
CA LYS A 20 -1.87 8.36 23.03
C LYS A 20 -1.86 7.87 21.58
N ARG A 21 -3.00 7.33 21.11
CA ARG A 21 -3.18 6.75 19.76
C ARG A 21 -2.73 7.71 18.65
N SER A 22 -3.09 9.01 18.74
CA SER A 22 -2.72 10.03 17.75
C SER A 22 -1.22 10.16 17.53
N ARG A 23 -0.41 9.97 18.58
CA ARG A 23 1.05 10.04 18.50
C ARG A 23 1.71 8.92 17.74
N LEU A 24 1.05 7.77 17.63
CA LEU A 24 1.56 6.61 16.90
C LEU A 24 0.91 6.46 15.52
N LEU A 25 -0.35 6.87 15.36
CA LEU A 25 -1.06 6.77 14.09
C LEU A 25 -0.52 7.75 13.03
N MET A 26 -0.17 8.97 13.44
CA MET A 26 0.39 9.95 12.50
C MET A 26 1.73 9.48 11.87
N PRO A 27 2.75 9.10 12.66
CA PRO A 27 3.97 8.52 12.10
C PRO A 27 3.71 7.28 11.23
N LEU A 28 2.73 6.44 11.58
CA LEU A 28 2.35 5.29 10.78
C LEU A 28 1.90 5.70 9.37
N VAL A 29 1.01 6.69 9.26
CA VAL A 29 0.50 7.17 7.97
C VAL A 29 1.64 7.74 7.11
N PHE A 30 2.52 8.56 7.71
CA PHE A 30 3.68 9.10 7.00
C PHE A 30 4.67 8.02 6.59
N ALA A 31 4.97 7.06 7.47
CA ALA A 31 5.85 5.94 7.15
C ALA A 31 5.28 5.07 6.01
N ALA A 32 3.97 4.83 6.02
CA ALA A 32 3.31 4.12 4.93
C ALA A 32 3.38 4.89 3.59
N ALA A 33 3.20 6.21 3.62
CA ALA A 33 3.32 7.06 2.44
C ALA A 33 4.75 7.08 1.89
N MET A 34 5.75 7.24 2.77
CA MET A 34 7.17 7.21 2.38
C MET A 34 7.58 5.83 1.87
N GLY A 35 7.09 4.76 2.49
CA GLY A 35 7.32 3.38 2.05
C GLY A 35 6.75 3.08 0.66
N GLY A 36 5.68 3.77 0.26
CA GLY A 36 5.14 3.70 -1.09
C GLY A 36 6.11 4.15 -2.19
N ASN A 37 7.10 4.97 -1.85
CA ASN A 37 8.12 5.43 -2.80
C ASN A 37 9.32 4.48 -2.92
N LEU A 38 9.26 3.29 -2.33
CA LEU A 38 10.35 2.30 -2.44
C LEU A 38 10.20 1.36 -3.63
N SER A 39 9.03 1.28 -4.24
CA SER A 39 8.79 0.40 -5.38
C SER A 39 7.85 1.03 -6.40
N LEU A 40 7.90 0.53 -7.62
CA LEU A 40 7.08 0.99 -8.73
C LEU A 40 5.57 0.93 -8.41
N ILE A 41 5.12 -0.11 -7.72
CA ILE A 41 3.70 -0.32 -7.36
C ILE A 41 3.31 0.25 -5.99
N GLY A 42 4.25 0.79 -5.25
CA GLY A 42 4.00 1.23 -3.86
C GLY A 42 3.13 2.47 -3.74
N ALA A 43 3.10 3.30 -4.78
CA ALA A 43 2.21 4.46 -4.84
C ALA A 43 1.64 4.62 -6.26
N PRO A 44 0.36 5.03 -6.37
CA PRO A 44 -0.27 5.21 -7.67
C PRO A 44 0.43 6.24 -8.58
N GLY A 45 1.03 7.28 -7.99
CA GLY A 45 1.81 8.29 -8.71
C GLY A 45 3.01 7.70 -9.46
N ASN A 46 3.62 6.64 -8.92
CA ASN A 46 4.75 5.95 -9.55
C ASN A 46 4.32 5.30 -10.88
N LEU A 47 3.13 4.71 -10.92
CA LEU A 47 2.57 4.11 -12.14
C LEU A 47 2.23 5.17 -13.20
N ILE A 48 1.80 6.36 -12.78
CA ILE A 48 1.55 7.48 -13.69
C ILE A 48 2.87 7.94 -14.31
N ALA A 49 3.90 8.13 -13.50
CA ALA A 49 5.24 8.50 -13.98
C ALA A 49 5.81 7.43 -14.93
N GLN A 50 5.65 6.14 -14.60
CA GLN A 50 6.03 5.04 -15.47
C GLN A 50 5.29 5.07 -16.81
N SER A 51 3.99 5.38 -16.79
CA SER A 51 3.18 5.48 -18.01
C SER A 51 3.67 6.62 -18.92
N ALA A 52 4.00 7.78 -18.34
CA ALA A 52 4.56 8.90 -19.07
C ALA A 52 5.93 8.57 -19.71
N LEU A 53 6.81 7.89 -18.96
CA LEU A 53 8.13 7.49 -19.47
C LEU A 53 8.04 6.46 -20.61
N LYS A 54 7.08 5.56 -20.58
CA LYS A 54 6.86 4.61 -21.67
C LYS A 54 6.58 5.28 -23.01
N ASN A 55 6.00 6.48 -23.02
CA ASN A 55 5.75 7.25 -24.23
C ASN A 55 7.05 7.72 -24.91
N ILE A 56 8.14 7.81 -24.17
CA ILE A 56 9.49 8.18 -24.67
C ILE A 56 10.47 7.00 -24.69
N ASN A 57 9.93 5.77 -24.65
CA ASN A 57 10.69 4.51 -24.61
C ASN A 57 11.66 4.38 -23.43
N LEU A 58 11.35 5.01 -22.30
CA LEU A 58 12.05 4.85 -21.03
C LEU A 58 11.14 4.09 -20.04
N SER A 59 11.74 3.41 -19.11
CA SER A 59 11.01 2.72 -18.02
C SER A 59 11.85 2.70 -16.77
N PHE A 60 11.18 2.78 -15.61
CA PHE A 60 11.81 2.51 -14.32
C PHE A 60 11.76 1.01 -14.02
N GLY A 61 12.85 0.48 -13.50
CA GLY A 61 12.86 -0.83 -12.86
C GLY A 61 12.03 -0.85 -11.59
N PHE A 62 11.65 -2.04 -11.13
CA PHE A 62 10.73 -2.21 -9.98
C PHE A 62 11.19 -1.48 -8.71
N PHE A 63 12.48 -1.48 -8.40
CA PHE A 63 13.09 -0.85 -7.22
C PHE A 63 13.88 0.44 -7.50
N GLU A 64 13.85 0.98 -8.71
CA GLU A 64 14.60 2.21 -9.01
C GLU A 64 14.08 3.41 -8.21
N TYR A 65 12.80 3.42 -7.90
CA TYR A 65 12.21 4.42 -7.00
C TYR A 65 12.85 4.41 -5.60
N ALA A 66 13.38 3.27 -5.14
CA ALA A 66 14.05 3.16 -3.85
C ALA A 66 15.32 4.01 -3.75
N ILE A 67 15.98 4.34 -4.87
CA ILE A 67 17.18 5.18 -4.88
C ILE A 67 16.87 6.54 -4.25
N VAL A 68 15.72 7.11 -4.55
CA VAL A 68 15.26 8.38 -3.96
C VAL A 68 14.39 8.14 -2.73
N GLY A 69 13.57 7.11 -2.74
CA GLY A 69 12.64 6.78 -1.66
C GLY A 69 13.31 6.38 -0.36
N LEU A 70 14.43 5.66 -0.44
CA LEU A 70 15.13 5.17 0.75
C LEU A 70 15.79 6.30 1.56
N PRO A 71 16.50 7.26 0.97
CA PRO A 71 16.97 8.45 1.69
C PRO A 71 15.83 9.24 2.34
N ILE A 72 14.72 9.42 1.65
CA ILE A 72 13.53 10.11 2.18
C ILE A 72 12.96 9.35 3.39
N LEU A 73 12.84 8.03 3.29
CA LEU A 73 12.37 7.18 4.38
C LEU A 73 13.28 7.28 5.61
N ILE A 74 14.59 7.19 5.42
CA ILE A 74 15.58 7.31 6.50
C ILE A 74 15.48 8.69 7.16
N ALA A 75 15.43 9.77 6.38
CA ALA A 75 15.26 11.12 6.88
C ALA A 75 13.94 11.26 7.68
N GLY A 76 12.86 10.67 7.20
CA GLY A 76 11.57 10.65 7.89
C GLY A 76 11.63 9.90 9.23
N ILE A 77 12.29 8.74 9.27
CA ILE A 77 12.48 7.97 10.51
C ILE A 77 13.28 8.80 11.53
N ILE A 78 14.39 9.41 11.12
CA ILE A 78 15.21 10.26 11.99
C ILE A 78 14.40 11.45 12.48
N PHE A 79 13.67 12.11 11.60
CA PHE A 79 12.82 13.25 11.96
C PHE A 79 11.78 12.86 13.04
N TYR A 80 11.03 11.77 12.83
CA TYR A 80 10.03 11.34 13.80
C TYR A 80 10.62 10.82 15.10
N ALA A 81 11.79 10.18 15.06
CA ALA A 81 12.48 9.70 16.25
C ALA A 81 13.03 10.84 17.12
N THR A 82 13.42 11.98 16.51
CA THR A 82 14.06 13.09 17.23
C THR A 82 13.10 14.23 17.54
N ILE A 83 12.52 14.82 16.51
CA ILE A 83 11.74 16.07 16.57
C ILE A 83 10.25 15.80 16.49
N GLY A 84 9.83 14.96 15.55
CA GLY A 84 8.43 14.72 15.23
C GLY A 84 7.64 14.22 16.43
N PHE A 85 8.22 13.34 17.23
CA PHE A 85 7.58 12.81 18.44
C PHE A 85 7.30 13.87 19.52
N LYS A 86 8.05 14.99 19.52
CA LYS A 86 7.85 16.10 20.47
C LYS A 86 6.77 17.09 19.99
N ILE A 87 6.66 17.25 18.66
CA ILE A 87 5.72 18.21 18.04
C ILE A 87 4.32 17.63 17.92
N LEU A 88 4.18 16.31 17.84
CA LEU A 88 2.90 15.67 17.66
C LEU A 88 1.90 16.00 18.79
N PRO A 89 0.68 16.47 18.42
CA PRO A 89 -0.32 16.84 19.39
C PRO A 89 -0.74 15.66 20.26
N ASN A 90 -0.80 15.88 21.56
CA ASN A 90 -1.17 14.88 22.55
C ASN A 90 -2.70 14.90 22.78
N LYS A 91 -3.49 14.86 21.67
CA LYS A 91 -4.94 14.87 21.73
C LYS A 91 -5.48 13.43 21.82
N GLU A 92 -6.48 13.23 22.65
CA GLU A 92 -7.29 12.01 22.62
C GLU A 92 -8.15 12.04 21.37
N ALA A 93 -8.25 10.90 20.67
CA ALA A 93 -9.23 10.75 19.62
C ALA A 93 -10.63 10.87 20.26
N PRO A 94 -11.61 11.52 19.59
CA PRO A 94 -12.99 11.53 20.07
C PRO A 94 -13.47 10.09 20.32
N ALA A 95 -14.20 9.87 21.41
CA ALA A 95 -14.68 8.54 21.81
C ALA A 95 -15.59 7.88 20.76
N ASP A 96 -16.17 8.67 19.86
CA ASP A 96 -17.03 8.18 18.76
C ASP A 96 -16.27 7.46 17.63
N ASP A 97 -14.95 7.57 17.60
CA ASP A 97 -14.11 6.91 16.58
C ASP A 97 -13.77 5.45 16.95
N ASP A 98 -14.06 5.02 18.17
CA ASP A 98 -13.80 3.63 18.62
C ASP A 98 -14.67 2.62 17.84
N SER A 99 -15.86 3.00 17.39
CA SER A 99 -16.75 2.13 16.62
C SER A 99 -16.25 1.82 15.19
N VAL A 100 -15.42 2.68 14.63
CA VAL A 100 -14.81 2.47 13.28
C VAL A 100 -13.64 1.51 13.36
N PHE A 101 -13.00 1.41 14.54
CA PHE A 101 -11.83 0.55 14.77
C PHE A 101 -12.20 -0.80 15.41
N ASP A 102 -13.40 -0.94 15.94
CA ASP A 102 -13.91 -2.18 16.55
C ASP A 102 -14.30 -3.26 15.52
N GLN A 103 -14.21 -2.96 14.22
CA GLN A 103 -14.23 -3.99 13.17
C GLN A 103 -12.86 -4.69 13.08
N GLN A 104 -12.34 -5.16 14.22
CA GLN A 104 -11.30 -6.17 14.23
C GLN A 104 -11.87 -7.44 13.60
N GLN A 105 -11.54 -7.65 12.35
CA GLN A 105 -11.70 -8.99 11.78
C GLN A 105 -10.85 -9.91 12.64
N ASP A 106 -11.52 -10.77 13.38
CA ASP A 106 -10.88 -11.76 14.23
C ASP A 106 -10.18 -12.80 13.35
N PHE A 107 -8.90 -12.58 13.11
CA PHE A 107 -8.05 -13.48 12.31
C PHE A 107 -7.60 -14.72 13.08
N SER A 108 -8.00 -14.87 14.35
CA SER A 108 -7.58 -15.99 15.21
C SER A 108 -8.10 -17.35 14.70
N ASN A 109 -9.17 -17.35 13.92
CA ASN A 109 -9.82 -18.57 13.39
C ASN A 109 -9.30 -19.00 12.01
N ILE A 110 -8.33 -18.28 11.42
CA ILE A 110 -7.80 -18.66 10.10
C ILE A 110 -6.80 -19.82 10.27
N PRO A 111 -7.02 -20.95 9.61
CA PRO A 111 -6.12 -22.10 9.71
C PRO A 111 -4.72 -21.73 9.20
N LYS A 112 -3.68 -22.18 9.89
CA LYS A 112 -2.28 -21.85 9.62
C LYS A 112 -1.85 -22.13 8.17
N TRP A 113 -2.41 -23.18 7.55
CA TRP A 113 -2.09 -23.50 6.16
C TRP A 113 -2.54 -22.40 5.18
N LYS A 114 -3.69 -21.75 5.41
CA LYS A 114 -4.15 -20.62 4.60
C LYS A 114 -3.25 -19.41 4.74
N GLN A 115 -2.75 -19.15 5.97
CA GLN A 115 -1.82 -18.05 6.23
C GLN A 115 -0.48 -18.27 5.49
N ILE A 116 0.07 -19.50 5.57
CA ILE A 116 1.32 -19.84 4.88
C ILE A 116 1.13 -19.78 3.36
N LEU A 117 0.03 -20.34 2.86
CA LEU A 117 -0.25 -20.37 1.45
C LEU A 117 -0.44 -18.97 0.86
N SER A 118 -1.16 -18.07 1.58
CA SER A 118 -1.30 -16.67 1.16
C SER A 118 0.05 -15.94 1.11
N LEU A 119 0.92 -16.20 2.09
CA LEU A 119 2.27 -15.63 2.10
C LEU A 119 3.11 -16.13 0.93
N VAL A 120 3.06 -17.42 0.64
CA VAL A 120 3.79 -18.03 -0.51
C VAL A 120 3.32 -17.44 -1.83
N ILE A 121 1.99 -17.35 -2.04
CA ILE A 121 1.41 -16.76 -3.25
C ILE A 121 1.81 -15.29 -3.37
N LEU A 122 1.77 -14.52 -2.26
CA LEU A 122 2.20 -13.14 -2.25
C LEU A 122 3.67 -12.99 -2.67
N VAL A 123 4.56 -13.79 -2.08
CA VAL A 123 6.00 -13.76 -2.41
C VAL A 123 6.23 -14.14 -3.88
N LEU A 124 5.56 -15.18 -4.38
CA LEU A 124 5.66 -15.57 -5.80
C LEU A 124 5.15 -14.47 -6.73
N THR A 125 4.05 -13.82 -6.38
CA THR A 125 3.51 -12.69 -7.16
C THR A 125 4.49 -11.53 -7.19
N LEU A 126 5.08 -11.17 -6.04
CA LEU A 126 6.09 -10.11 -5.97
C LEU A 126 7.34 -10.46 -6.78
N LEU A 127 7.82 -11.70 -6.69
CA LEU A 127 8.94 -12.15 -7.51
C LEU A 127 8.61 -12.07 -9.01
N GLY A 128 7.40 -12.49 -9.41
CA GLY A 128 6.95 -12.35 -10.79
C GLY A 128 6.91 -10.90 -11.28
N MET A 129 6.56 -9.97 -10.40
CA MET A 129 6.57 -8.53 -10.70
C MET A 129 7.99 -7.94 -10.77
N ILE A 130 8.89 -8.38 -9.88
CA ILE A 130 10.30 -7.92 -9.87
C ILE A 130 11.03 -8.38 -11.14
N PHE A 131 10.76 -9.59 -11.59
CA PHE A 131 11.38 -10.18 -12.77
C PHE A 131 10.60 -9.92 -14.08
N GLU A 132 9.79 -8.84 -14.14
CA GLU A 132 9.01 -8.44 -15.33
C GLU A 132 9.89 -8.38 -16.58
N GLU A 133 11.06 -7.73 -16.50
CA GLU A 133 11.98 -7.55 -17.63
C GLU A 133 12.55 -8.86 -18.16
N GLN A 134 12.73 -9.86 -17.28
CA GLN A 134 13.32 -11.16 -17.63
C GLN A 134 12.27 -12.16 -18.10
N THR A 135 11.08 -12.13 -17.52
CA THR A 135 9.98 -13.06 -17.82
C THR A 135 9.09 -12.56 -18.94
N GLY A 136 9.11 -11.27 -19.25
CA GLY A 136 8.19 -10.62 -20.19
C GLY A 136 6.73 -10.57 -19.70
N ILE A 137 6.47 -10.97 -18.47
CA ILE A 137 5.11 -10.96 -17.87
C ILE A 137 4.86 -9.57 -17.31
N LYS A 138 3.92 -8.83 -17.89
CA LYS A 138 3.55 -7.51 -17.41
C LYS A 138 3.09 -7.55 -15.95
N LEU A 139 3.45 -6.53 -15.20
CA LEU A 139 3.14 -6.34 -13.78
C LEU A 139 1.67 -6.61 -13.44
N CYS A 140 0.74 -6.11 -14.28
CA CYS A 140 -0.69 -6.32 -14.08
C CYS A 140 -1.09 -7.80 -14.24
N ILE A 141 -0.44 -8.54 -15.15
CA ILE A 141 -0.72 -9.97 -15.36
C ILE A 141 -0.26 -10.77 -14.15
N ALA A 142 0.95 -10.49 -13.64
CA ALA A 142 1.47 -11.14 -12.43
C ALA A 142 0.54 -10.90 -11.23
N GLY A 143 0.06 -9.67 -11.04
CA GLY A 143 -0.91 -9.35 -9.99
C GLY A 143 -2.24 -10.06 -10.13
N CYS A 144 -2.81 -10.12 -11.34
CA CYS A 144 -4.05 -10.85 -11.61
C CYS A 144 -3.90 -12.35 -11.38
N LEU A 145 -2.78 -12.95 -11.81
CA LEU A 145 -2.50 -14.37 -11.58
C LEU A 145 -2.37 -14.68 -10.09
N GLY A 146 -1.70 -13.82 -9.31
CA GLY A 146 -1.62 -13.95 -7.85
C GLY A 146 -2.99 -13.89 -7.18
N ALA A 147 -3.83 -12.93 -7.57
CA ALA A 147 -5.19 -12.81 -7.06
C ALA A 147 -6.06 -14.04 -7.41
N LEU A 148 -5.98 -14.51 -8.65
CA LEU A 148 -6.67 -15.73 -9.09
C LEU A 148 -6.19 -16.96 -8.31
N ALA A 149 -4.88 -17.09 -8.07
CA ALA A 149 -4.33 -18.19 -7.28
C ALA A 149 -4.89 -18.22 -5.86
N LEU A 150 -5.08 -17.07 -5.20
CA LEU A 150 -5.70 -16.98 -3.88
C LEU A 150 -7.16 -17.45 -3.87
N ILE A 151 -7.91 -17.18 -4.94
CA ILE A 151 -9.30 -17.61 -5.08
C ILE A 151 -9.38 -19.12 -5.37
N VAL A 152 -8.60 -19.61 -6.35
CA VAL A 152 -8.61 -21.01 -6.76
C VAL A 152 -8.13 -21.94 -5.64
N THR A 153 -7.16 -21.51 -4.85
CA THR A 153 -6.69 -22.28 -3.69
C THR A 153 -7.63 -22.22 -2.49
N GLY A 154 -8.72 -21.42 -2.56
CA GLY A 154 -9.72 -21.30 -1.49
C GLY A 154 -9.18 -20.57 -0.24
N VAL A 155 -8.10 -19.82 -0.38
CA VAL A 155 -7.58 -18.94 0.70
C VAL A 155 -8.56 -17.82 0.97
N ILE A 156 -9.07 -17.20 -0.10
CA ILE A 156 -10.07 -16.12 -0.08
C ILE A 156 -11.27 -16.56 -0.90
N SER A 157 -12.47 -16.26 -0.43
CA SER A 157 -13.69 -16.50 -1.21
C SER A 157 -13.84 -15.47 -2.34
N GLU A 158 -14.53 -15.86 -3.42
CA GLU A 158 -14.80 -14.96 -4.54
C GLU A 158 -15.47 -13.65 -4.09
N LYS A 159 -16.44 -13.75 -3.17
CA LYS A 159 -17.15 -12.59 -2.62
C LYS A 159 -16.22 -11.64 -1.85
N GLU A 160 -15.29 -12.18 -1.08
CA GLU A 160 -14.29 -11.39 -0.36
C GLU A 160 -13.29 -10.74 -1.31
N ALA A 161 -12.86 -11.45 -2.35
CA ALA A 161 -11.98 -10.92 -3.37
C ALA A 161 -12.63 -9.75 -4.13
N LEU A 162 -13.89 -9.88 -4.56
CA LEU A 162 -14.64 -8.81 -5.21
C LEU A 162 -14.87 -7.61 -4.29
N LYS A 163 -15.13 -7.85 -3.01
CA LYS A 163 -15.33 -6.79 -2.03
C LYS A 163 -14.03 -6.04 -1.71
N ALA A 164 -12.88 -6.68 -1.88
CA ALA A 164 -11.57 -6.05 -1.68
C ALA A 164 -11.17 -5.09 -2.83
N ILE A 165 -11.88 -5.13 -3.97
CA ILE A 165 -11.63 -4.22 -5.08
C ILE A 165 -12.19 -2.83 -4.73
N ASP A 166 -11.30 -1.86 -4.56
CA ASP A 166 -11.68 -0.46 -4.37
C ASP A 166 -12.02 0.20 -5.71
N LEU A 167 -13.26 0.00 -6.15
CA LEU A 167 -13.78 0.59 -7.39
C LEU A 167 -13.68 2.11 -7.40
N LYS A 168 -13.87 2.76 -6.25
CA LYS A 168 -13.77 4.23 -6.14
C LYS A 168 -12.38 4.73 -6.55
N THR A 169 -11.34 4.09 -6.05
CA THR A 169 -9.95 4.42 -6.41
C THR A 169 -9.69 4.14 -7.89
N ILE A 170 -10.17 3.01 -8.43
CA ILE A 170 -10.00 2.67 -9.85
C ILE A 170 -10.64 3.72 -10.76
N PHE A 171 -11.90 4.10 -10.50
CA PHE A 171 -12.61 5.12 -11.29
C PHE A 171 -11.99 6.50 -11.14
N LEU A 172 -11.54 6.86 -9.93
CA LEU A 172 -10.82 8.12 -9.71
C LEU A 172 -9.56 8.19 -10.58
N PHE A 173 -8.76 7.12 -10.58
CA PHE A 173 -7.54 7.04 -11.39
C PHE A 173 -7.83 7.06 -12.88
N GLY A 174 -8.76 6.25 -13.35
CA GLY A 174 -9.14 6.20 -14.75
C GLY A 174 -9.64 7.55 -15.26
N GLY A 175 -10.47 8.23 -14.49
CA GLY A 175 -10.96 9.58 -14.79
C GLY A 175 -9.86 10.62 -14.82
N THR A 176 -8.97 10.62 -13.82
CA THR A 176 -7.86 11.57 -13.74
C THR A 176 -6.86 11.40 -14.88
N LEU A 177 -6.52 10.16 -15.24
CA LEU A 177 -5.63 9.87 -16.36
C LEU A 177 -6.26 10.28 -17.70
N SER A 178 -7.57 10.06 -17.88
CA SER A 178 -8.29 10.48 -19.08
C SER A 178 -8.32 12.01 -19.21
N LEU A 179 -8.53 12.72 -18.09
CA LEU A 179 -8.50 14.17 -18.05
C LEU A 179 -7.09 14.70 -18.36
N ALA A 180 -6.06 14.12 -17.75
CA ALA A 180 -4.67 14.50 -18.02
C ALA A 180 -4.29 14.30 -19.49
N ALA A 181 -4.69 13.19 -20.11
CA ALA A 181 -4.46 12.94 -21.54
C ALA A 181 -5.22 13.93 -22.44
N ALA A 182 -6.42 14.37 -22.03
CA ALA A 182 -7.18 15.39 -22.77
C ALA A 182 -6.50 16.76 -22.69
N LEU A 183 -6.02 17.16 -21.49
CA LEU A 183 -5.28 18.42 -21.31
C LEU A 183 -3.97 18.44 -22.13
N GLU A 184 -3.22 17.33 -22.13
CA GLU A 184 -2.00 17.20 -22.92
C GLU A 184 -2.27 17.36 -24.42
N LYS A 185 -3.35 16.76 -24.94
CA LYS A 185 -3.72 16.87 -26.35
C LYS A 185 -4.24 18.25 -26.76
N THR A 186 -4.88 18.97 -25.84
CA THR A 186 -5.45 20.30 -26.11
C THR A 186 -4.46 21.43 -25.83
N GLY A 187 -3.34 21.16 -25.15
CA GLY A 187 -2.35 22.17 -24.80
C GLY A 187 -2.80 23.10 -23.69
N ALA A 188 -3.78 22.70 -22.88
CA ALA A 188 -4.32 23.47 -21.76
C ALA A 188 -3.56 23.24 -20.46
#